data_2261a1491ad42f10b46e32cb5b758245
#
_entry.id   2261a1491ad42f10b46e32cb5b758245
#
_cell.length_a   1.000
_cell.length_b   1.000
_cell.length_c   1.000
_cell.angle_alpha   90.00
_cell.angle_beta   90.00
_cell.angle_gamma   90.00
#
_symmetry.space_group_name_H-M   'P 1'
#
loop_
_entity.id
_entity.type
_entity.pdbx_description
1 polymer ?
#
loop_
_entity_poly.entity_id
_entity_poly.type
_entity_poly.pdbx_seq_one_letter_code
_entity_poly.pdbx_strand_id
1 'polypeptide(L)'
;MVTFIFMSVHDADSINDNDGSMGRSLLDEIVRDGARQMLTAALMAEVAAYIDVHCHLVDENGHRLVVRNGFHDERTVLTAAGGVPVRAPRVNDKRTDPDSGERQRFSSAILPAWVRKSPQVNEVLPLLYLHGLSTGDFTPALEQFLGTGSGLSAASISRLTAQWQDEATAFGRRDLSGSDYVYLWVDGIHLKVRLDQQKLCWLVMIGVRADGRKELVAITDGYRESTESWVDLLRDCRRRGMRAPVLAVGDGALGFWAALREVFPDTREQRCWFHKQANVLSALPKSAHPGALAALKDIYNADDIDKAQVAAKAFELDYGAKYPKAVTKITEDLDTLLEFYKYPAEHWIHLRTTNPIESTFATVRLRQRVTKGPGSRAAGIAMVYKLIEAAQARWRKVNAPELVALVRAGAVFHKGQLLERPTDITPDPMPPDDQTAGSEVA
;
A
#
# COMPACT_ATOMS: atom_id res chain seq x y z
N MET A 1 -16.80 -2.73 -17.99
CA MET A 1 -16.80 -1.37 -18.57
C MET A 1 -17.75 -0.53 -17.72
N VAL A 2 -17.23 0.10 -16.68
CA VAL A 2 -17.99 1.02 -15.84
C VAL A 2 -17.43 2.39 -16.15
N THR A 3 -18.22 3.13 -16.93
CA THR A 3 -17.94 4.49 -17.33
C THR A 3 -18.23 5.39 -16.15
N PHE A 4 -17.22 5.93 -15.51
CA PHE A 4 -17.39 7.07 -14.62
C PHE A 4 -17.60 8.32 -15.47
N ILE A 5 -18.84 8.80 -15.45
CA ILE A 5 -19.23 10.08 -16.02
C ILE A 5 -18.66 11.16 -15.10
N PHE A 6 -17.65 11.88 -15.59
CA PHE A 6 -17.29 13.18 -15.05
C PHE A 6 -18.38 14.17 -15.47
N MET A 7 -19.24 14.55 -14.57
CA MET A 7 -20.11 15.72 -14.77
C MET A 7 -19.22 16.96 -14.68
N SER A 8 -19.08 17.62 -15.81
CA SER A 8 -18.62 18.99 -15.93
C SER A 8 -19.63 19.91 -15.26
N VAL A 9 -19.20 20.60 -14.22
CA VAL A 9 -19.97 21.71 -13.64
C VAL A 9 -19.66 22.95 -14.47
N HIS A 10 -20.41 23.15 -15.51
CA HIS A 10 -20.64 24.44 -16.12
C HIS A 10 -22.14 24.50 -16.43
N ASP A 11 -22.82 25.28 -15.66
CA ASP A 11 -23.96 26.16 -15.93
C ASP A 11 -24.79 26.31 -14.65
N ALA A 12 -24.58 27.38 -13.95
CA ALA A 12 -25.63 28.04 -13.15
C ALA A 12 -25.32 29.53 -13.22
N ASP A 13 -26.14 30.17 -14.05
CA ASP A 13 -26.24 31.61 -14.18
C ASP A 13 -26.64 32.31 -12.88
N SER A 14 -25.95 33.41 -12.66
CA SER A 14 -26.42 34.67 -12.04
C SER A 14 -27.19 34.57 -10.71
N ILE A 15 -26.46 34.70 -9.61
CA ILE A 15 -26.88 35.60 -8.52
C ILE A 15 -25.70 36.52 -8.23
N ASN A 16 -25.89 37.75 -8.57
CA ASN A 16 -25.07 38.89 -8.25
C ASN A 16 -25.22 39.14 -6.77
N ASP A 17 -24.13 38.99 -5.98
CA ASP A 17 -23.95 39.86 -4.82
C ASP A 17 -22.48 39.93 -4.43
N ASN A 18 -22.06 41.14 -4.48
CA ASN A 18 -20.83 41.75 -4.11
C ASN A 18 -20.62 41.63 -2.60
N ASP A 19 -19.74 40.74 -2.13
CA ASP A 19 -18.85 41.06 -1.00
C ASP A 19 -17.72 40.01 -0.91
N GLY A 20 -16.50 40.46 -0.98
CA GLY A 20 -15.26 39.65 -1.03
C GLY A 20 -14.85 39.06 0.33
N SER A 21 -15.79 38.47 1.08
CA SER A 21 -15.51 37.58 2.21
C SER A 21 -16.16 36.23 1.91
N MET A 22 -15.37 35.23 1.50
CA MET A 22 -15.80 33.85 1.57
C MET A 22 -16.23 33.58 3.02
N GLY A 23 -17.55 33.59 3.28
CA GLY A 23 -18.15 33.47 4.58
C GLY A 23 -17.69 32.19 5.27
N ARG A 24 -16.85 32.33 6.29
CA ARG A 24 -16.53 31.23 7.20
C ARG A 24 -17.84 30.74 7.81
N SER A 25 -18.06 29.44 7.79
CA SER A 25 -19.23 28.85 8.41
C SER A 25 -19.28 29.25 9.89
N LEU A 26 -20.43 29.69 10.39
CA LEU A 26 -20.66 29.98 11.81
C LEU A 26 -20.26 28.78 12.70
N LEU A 27 -20.47 27.56 12.18
CA LEU A 27 -20.05 26.32 12.87
C LEU A 27 -18.52 26.27 13.05
N ASP A 28 -17.76 26.60 12.01
CA ASP A 28 -16.29 26.58 12.07
C ASP A 28 -15.74 27.65 13.02
N GLU A 29 -16.42 28.81 13.12
CA GLU A 29 -16.07 29.85 14.08
C GLU A 29 -16.32 29.39 15.52
N ILE A 30 -17.49 28.79 15.81
CA ILE A 30 -17.82 28.25 17.13
C ILE A 30 -16.83 27.16 17.55
N VAL A 31 -16.49 26.23 16.66
CA VAL A 31 -15.53 25.15 16.92
C VAL A 31 -14.14 25.73 17.24
N ARG A 32 -13.69 26.71 16.48
CA ARG A 32 -12.39 27.36 16.68
C ARG A 32 -12.33 28.15 17.98
N ASP A 33 -13.38 28.89 18.31
CA ASP A 33 -13.48 29.62 19.58
C ASP A 33 -13.55 28.67 20.76
N GLY A 34 -14.30 27.60 20.66
CA GLY A 34 -14.33 26.54 21.68
C GLY A 34 -12.94 25.89 21.87
N ALA A 35 -12.25 25.57 20.78
CA ALA A 35 -10.88 25.03 20.85
C ALA A 35 -9.91 26.03 21.53
N ARG A 36 -10.01 27.33 21.20
CA ARG A 36 -9.20 28.39 21.85
C ARG A 36 -9.47 28.46 23.34
N GLN A 37 -10.73 28.47 23.72
CA GLN A 37 -11.11 28.56 25.14
C GLN A 37 -10.65 27.34 25.93
N MET A 38 -10.88 26.14 25.42
CA MET A 38 -10.44 24.89 26.05
C MET A 38 -8.92 24.81 26.19
N LEU A 39 -8.18 25.16 25.11
CA LEU A 39 -6.71 25.15 25.15
C LEU A 39 -6.17 26.16 26.12
N THR A 40 -6.75 27.37 26.18
CA THR A 40 -6.35 28.40 27.14
C THR A 40 -6.61 27.95 28.58
N ALA A 41 -7.79 27.39 28.87
CA ALA A 41 -8.13 26.85 30.17
C ALA A 41 -7.18 25.72 30.61
N ALA A 42 -6.87 24.79 29.72
CA ALA A 42 -5.94 23.69 29.99
C ALA A 42 -4.52 24.18 30.30
N LEU A 43 -4.00 25.15 29.53
CA LEU A 43 -2.69 25.77 29.82
C LEU A 43 -2.65 26.53 31.12
N MET A 44 -3.74 27.23 31.50
CA MET A 44 -3.85 27.90 32.77
C MET A 44 -3.88 26.91 33.93
N ALA A 45 -4.62 25.80 33.78
CA ALA A 45 -4.67 24.75 34.80
C ALA A 45 -3.30 24.05 34.95
N GLU A 46 -2.59 23.78 33.88
CA GLU A 46 -1.25 23.17 33.90
C GLU A 46 -0.25 24.08 34.69
N VAL A 47 -0.25 25.37 34.37
CA VAL A 47 0.62 26.34 35.10
C VAL A 47 0.21 26.49 36.55
N ALA A 48 -1.09 26.53 36.86
CA ALA A 48 -1.57 26.61 38.25
C ALA A 48 -1.12 25.37 39.05
N ALA A 49 -1.30 24.18 38.50
CA ALA A 49 -0.85 22.93 39.13
C ALA A 49 0.68 22.91 39.35
N TYR A 50 1.46 23.39 38.36
CA TYR A 50 2.91 23.49 38.53
C TYR A 50 3.32 24.43 39.65
N ILE A 51 2.68 25.61 39.76
CA ILE A 51 2.95 26.59 40.84
C ILE A 51 2.54 26.01 42.18
N ASP A 52 1.41 25.32 42.25
CA ASP A 52 0.87 24.76 43.48
C ASP A 52 1.78 23.68 44.09
N VAL A 53 2.30 22.78 43.24
CA VAL A 53 3.31 21.78 43.66
C VAL A 53 4.53 22.42 44.31
N HIS A 54 4.91 23.64 43.91
CA HIS A 54 6.11 24.33 44.37
C HIS A 54 5.81 25.52 45.30
N CYS A 55 4.58 25.67 45.78
CA CYS A 55 4.13 26.82 46.54
C CYS A 55 4.84 26.97 47.90
N HIS A 56 5.37 25.88 48.44
CA HIS A 56 6.09 25.81 49.70
C HIS A 56 7.54 26.32 49.61
N LEU A 57 8.08 26.48 48.37
CA LEU A 57 9.44 26.95 48.17
C LEU A 57 9.49 28.47 48.11
N VAL A 58 10.17 29.06 49.11
CA VAL A 58 10.32 30.52 49.26
C VAL A 58 11.79 30.91 49.31
N ASP A 59 12.08 32.18 49.00
CA ASP A 59 13.40 32.78 49.15
C ASP A 59 13.61 33.27 50.59
N GLU A 60 14.78 33.83 50.88
CA GLU A 60 15.16 34.37 52.22
C GLU A 60 14.22 35.47 52.72
N ASN A 61 13.49 36.10 51.81
CA ASN A 61 12.54 37.17 52.11
C ASN A 61 11.09 36.66 52.19
N GLY A 62 10.85 35.35 52.10
CA GLY A 62 9.54 34.75 52.15
C GLY A 62 8.75 34.82 50.82
N HIS A 63 9.38 35.24 49.71
CA HIS A 63 8.72 35.28 48.41
C HIS A 63 8.82 33.92 47.72
N ARG A 64 7.73 33.49 47.09
CA ARG A 64 7.69 32.22 46.31
C ARG A 64 8.72 32.21 45.21
N LEU A 65 9.47 31.13 45.11
CA LEU A 65 10.47 30.91 44.03
C LEU A 65 9.81 30.64 42.67
N VAL A 66 8.60 30.08 42.66
CA VAL A 66 7.86 29.76 41.43
C VAL A 66 6.58 30.57 41.39
N VAL A 67 6.49 31.48 40.44
CA VAL A 67 5.34 32.41 40.32
C VAL A 67 4.92 32.55 38.84
N ARG A 68 3.64 32.85 38.63
CA ARG A 68 3.14 33.23 37.31
C ARG A 68 3.70 34.63 36.94
N ASN A 69 4.12 34.78 35.67
CA ASN A 69 4.68 36.03 35.16
C ASN A 69 4.07 36.40 33.78
N GLY A 70 2.78 36.76 33.79
CA GLY A 70 2.09 37.19 32.59
C GLY A 70 1.90 36.09 31.55
N PHE A 71 2.03 36.44 30.28
CA PHE A 71 1.85 35.56 29.14
C PHE A 71 3.00 35.72 28.15
N HIS A 72 3.19 34.69 27.34
CA HIS A 72 4.01 34.77 26.12
C HIS A 72 3.26 35.53 25.02
N ASP A 73 3.97 35.97 24.01
CA ASP A 73 3.38 36.53 22.81
C ASP A 73 2.39 35.52 22.18
N GLU A 74 1.36 36.08 21.55
CA GLU A 74 0.38 35.26 20.85
C GLU A 74 1.03 34.52 19.68
N ARG A 75 0.70 33.25 19.57
CA ARG A 75 1.11 32.43 18.44
C ARG A 75 -0.05 31.57 17.92
N THR A 76 -0.12 31.37 16.63
CA THR A 76 -1.10 30.48 16.03
C THR A 76 -0.60 29.03 16.06
N VAL A 77 -1.43 28.13 16.56
CA VAL A 77 -1.20 26.68 16.55
C VAL A 77 -2.18 26.06 15.56
N LEU A 78 -1.67 25.34 14.56
CA LEU A 78 -2.49 24.66 13.58
C LEU A 78 -3.05 23.36 14.17
N THR A 79 -4.37 23.25 14.19
CA THR A 79 -5.11 22.08 14.74
C THR A 79 -6.12 21.57 13.71
N ALA A 80 -6.83 20.49 14.01
CA ALA A 80 -7.95 20.02 13.18
C ALA A 80 -9.11 21.05 13.12
N ALA A 81 -9.23 21.94 14.10
CA ALA A 81 -10.19 23.06 14.10
C ALA A 81 -9.69 24.30 13.35
N GLY A 82 -8.56 24.19 12.65
CA GLY A 82 -7.90 25.30 11.99
C GLY A 82 -6.80 25.94 12.81
N GLY A 83 -6.41 27.17 12.44
CA GLY A 83 -5.44 27.96 13.17
C GLY A 83 -6.04 28.55 14.43
N VAL A 84 -5.56 28.15 15.61
CA VAL A 84 -6.01 28.61 16.92
C VAL A 84 -4.97 29.58 17.48
N PRO A 85 -5.31 30.86 17.68
CA PRO A 85 -4.42 31.81 18.34
C PRO A 85 -4.36 31.52 19.85
N VAL A 86 -3.16 31.41 20.40
CA VAL A 86 -2.92 31.02 21.80
C VAL A 86 -1.89 31.95 22.44
N ARG A 87 -2.21 32.43 23.62
CA ARG A 87 -1.29 33.12 24.51
C ARG A 87 -1.00 32.24 25.73
N ALA A 88 0.13 31.52 25.69
CA ALA A 88 0.51 30.62 26.78
C ALA A 88 0.94 31.41 28.03
N PRO A 89 0.51 31.03 29.25
CA PRO A 89 0.96 31.68 30.48
C PRO A 89 2.46 31.41 30.70
N ARG A 90 3.16 32.39 31.24
CA ARG A 90 4.58 32.32 31.61
C ARG A 90 4.74 32.01 33.08
N VAL A 91 5.72 31.19 33.40
CA VAL A 91 6.18 30.90 34.74
C VAL A 91 7.57 31.51 34.92
N ASN A 92 7.77 32.21 36.02
CA ASN A 92 9.08 32.60 36.49
C ASN A 92 9.49 31.62 37.61
N ASP A 93 10.40 30.70 37.23
CA ASP A 93 10.97 29.73 38.16
C ASP A 93 12.40 30.19 38.51
N LYS A 94 12.62 30.55 39.74
CA LYS A 94 13.92 31.04 40.25
C LYS A 94 14.77 29.93 40.85
N ARG A 95 14.27 28.70 40.90
CA ARG A 95 15.03 27.56 41.42
C ARG A 95 16.22 27.27 40.55
N THR A 96 17.30 26.84 41.17
CA THR A 96 18.49 26.32 40.50
C THR A 96 18.65 24.85 40.84
N ASP A 97 19.11 24.08 39.89
CA ASP A 97 19.48 22.68 40.07
C ASP A 97 20.73 22.62 40.98
N PRO A 98 20.70 21.88 42.10
CA PRO A 98 21.82 21.84 43.04
C PRO A 98 23.08 21.23 42.49
N ASP A 99 22.97 20.33 41.50
CA ASP A 99 24.11 19.60 40.93
C ASP A 99 24.73 20.34 39.74
N SER A 100 23.90 20.92 38.87
CA SER A 100 24.37 21.62 37.67
C SER A 100 24.49 23.12 37.79
N GLY A 101 23.84 23.73 38.82
CA GLY A 101 23.74 25.19 38.98
C GLY A 101 22.86 25.86 37.92
N GLU A 102 22.23 25.12 37.04
CA GLU A 102 21.37 25.66 36.02
C GLU A 102 19.99 26.04 36.56
N ARG A 103 19.43 27.10 36.01
CA ARG A 103 18.08 27.58 36.38
C ARG A 103 17.01 26.63 35.84
N GLN A 104 16.11 26.20 36.71
CA GLN A 104 14.92 25.43 36.36
C GLN A 104 14.00 26.23 35.43
N ARG A 105 13.35 25.55 34.50
CA ARG A 105 12.42 26.19 33.57
C ARG A 105 11.16 25.34 33.43
N PHE A 106 10.02 25.98 33.53
CA PHE A 106 8.74 25.34 33.17
C PHE A 106 8.68 25.10 31.68
N SER A 107 8.33 23.89 31.28
CA SER A 107 7.97 23.53 29.93
C SER A 107 6.59 22.90 29.93
N SER A 108 5.65 23.48 29.18
CA SER A 108 4.30 22.93 29.06
C SER A 108 4.33 21.58 28.33
N ALA A 109 3.70 20.57 28.92
CA ALA A 109 3.48 19.27 28.28
C ALA A 109 2.39 19.35 27.20
N ILE A 110 1.38 20.22 27.43
CA ILE A 110 0.27 20.42 26.47
C ILE A 110 0.74 21.16 25.22
N LEU A 111 1.50 22.26 25.41
CA LEU A 111 1.94 23.12 24.31
C LEU A 111 3.40 23.57 24.49
N PRO A 112 4.39 22.71 24.23
CA PRO A 112 5.80 23.07 24.22
C PRO A 112 6.10 24.31 23.38
N ALA A 113 7.14 25.07 23.74
CA ALA A 113 7.44 26.39 23.14
C ALA A 113 7.63 26.30 21.59
N TRP A 114 8.16 25.19 21.12
CA TRP A 114 8.46 24.96 19.69
C TRP A 114 7.29 24.41 18.87
N VAL A 115 6.20 23.94 19.51
CA VAL A 115 5.05 23.35 18.82
C VAL A 115 4.24 24.43 18.10
N ARG A 116 4.03 24.27 16.81
CA ARG A 116 3.22 25.14 15.93
C ARG A 116 2.03 24.41 15.31
N LYS A 117 1.95 23.09 15.44
CA LYS A 117 0.90 22.25 14.87
C LYS A 117 0.65 21.03 15.76
N SER A 118 -0.60 20.56 15.77
CA SER A 118 -0.98 19.37 16.53
C SER A 118 -0.37 18.11 15.88
N PRO A 119 -0.16 17.01 16.64
CA PRO A 119 0.28 15.72 16.08
C PRO A 119 -0.61 15.24 14.95
N GLN A 120 -1.93 15.36 15.08
CA GLN A 120 -2.89 14.95 14.07
C GLN A 120 -2.70 15.65 12.71
N VAL A 121 -2.36 16.94 12.71
CA VAL A 121 -2.02 17.67 11.48
C VAL A 121 -0.73 17.13 10.86
N ASN A 122 0.25 16.74 11.69
CA ASN A 122 1.48 16.11 11.20
C ASN A 122 1.21 14.78 10.49
N GLU A 123 0.23 13.99 10.94
CA GLU A 123 -0.16 12.71 10.35
C GLU A 123 -0.90 12.87 9.03
N VAL A 124 -1.69 13.93 8.88
CA VAL A 124 -2.46 14.19 7.65
C VAL A 124 -1.56 14.68 6.49
N LEU A 125 -0.52 15.45 6.78
CA LEU A 125 0.35 16.02 5.76
C LEU A 125 1.01 15.00 4.84
N PRO A 126 1.58 13.90 5.34
CA PRO A 126 2.10 12.82 4.50
C PRO A 126 1.03 12.24 3.57
N LEU A 127 -0.19 12.05 4.08
CA LEU A 127 -1.29 11.50 3.28
C LEU A 127 -1.68 12.44 2.14
N LEU A 128 -1.80 13.73 2.39
CA LEU A 128 -2.10 14.73 1.35
C LEU A 128 -1.00 14.74 0.29
N TYR A 129 0.26 14.68 0.68
CA TYR A 129 1.40 14.57 -0.24
C TYR A 129 1.33 13.28 -1.07
N LEU A 130 1.06 12.15 -0.44
CA LEU A 130 0.93 10.85 -1.12
C LEU A 130 -0.26 10.83 -2.09
N HIS A 131 -1.35 11.50 -1.76
CA HIS A 131 -2.56 11.54 -2.58
C HIS A 131 -2.57 12.63 -3.67
N GLY A 132 -1.48 13.35 -3.87
CA GLY A 132 -1.29 14.14 -5.09
C GLY A 132 -1.01 15.62 -4.92
N LEU A 133 -1.07 16.17 -3.71
CA LEU A 133 -0.68 17.56 -3.50
C LEU A 133 0.83 17.74 -3.73
N SER A 134 1.21 18.62 -4.64
CA SER A 134 2.62 18.97 -4.81
C SER A 134 3.09 19.82 -3.64
N THR A 135 4.41 19.97 -3.48
CA THR A 135 5.01 20.81 -2.43
C THR A 135 4.51 22.26 -2.46
N GLY A 136 4.19 22.76 -3.64
CA GLY A 136 3.66 24.13 -3.83
C GLY A 136 2.16 24.27 -3.51
N ASP A 137 1.41 23.15 -3.60
CA ASP A 137 -0.05 23.17 -3.41
C ASP A 137 -0.47 22.99 -1.95
N PHE A 138 0.47 22.64 -1.05
CA PHE A 138 0.17 22.41 0.36
C PHE A 138 -0.32 23.68 1.06
N THR A 139 0.42 24.76 0.91
CA THR A 139 0.09 26.02 1.59
C THR A 139 -1.28 26.54 1.16
N PRO A 140 -1.59 26.68 -0.16
CA PRO A 140 -2.92 27.09 -0.60
C PRO A 140 -4.05 26.15 -0.14
N ALA A 141 -3.85 24.82 -0.24
CA ALA A 141 -4.86 23.87 0.18
C ALA A 141 -5.17 23.94 1.68
N LEU A 142 -4.13 24.09 2.50
CA LEU A 142 -4.32 24.19 3.95
C LEU A 142 -4.82 25.57 4.39
N GLU A 143 -4.43 26.63 3.71
CA GLU A 143 -5.03 27.95 3.90
C GLU A 143 -6.53 27.93 3.62
N GLN A 144 -6.94 27.24 2.57
CA GLN A 144 -8.36 27.11 2.24
C GLN A 144 -9.13 26.26 3.25
N PHE A 145 -8.57 25.13 3.73
CA PHE A 145 -9.26 24.23 4.65
C PHE A 145 -9.12 24.62 6.12
N LEU A 146 -7.95 25.08 6.55
CA LEU A 146 -7.64 25.32 7.95
C LEU A 146 -7.54 26.82 8.28
N GLY A 147 -7.71 27.68 7.28
CA GLY A 147 -7.64 29.14 7.45
C GLY A 147 -6.25 29.71 7.69
N THR A 148 -5.20 28.88 7.59
CA THR A 148 -3.81 29.29 7.74
C THR A 148 -2.84 28.28 7.15
N GLY A 149 -1.80 28.77 6.47
CA GLY A 149 -0.65 27.98 6.01
C GLY A 149 0.51 27.94 7.00
N SER A 150 0.33 28.50 8.20
CA SER A 150 1.37 28.55 9.23
C SER A 150 1.88 27.16 9.63
N GLY A 151 3.18 26.97 9.64
CA GLY A 151 3.82 25.73 10.09
C GLY A 151 4.16 24.74 8.98
N LEU A 152 3.87 25.07 7.69
CA LEU A 152 4.24 24.28 6.52
C LEU A 152 5.25 25.03 5.67
N SER A 153 6.50 24.91 6.03
CA SER A 153 7.58 25.41 5.21
C SER A 153 8.09 24.31 4.25
N ALA A 154 8.72 24.72 3.14
CA ALA A 154 9.44 23.80 2.25
C ALA A 154 10.44 22.92 3.03
N ALA A 155 11.05 23.44 4.10
CA ALA A 155 11.92 22.70 4.99
C ALA A 155 11.19 21.58 5.74
N SER A 156 9.92 21.76 6.13
CA SER A 156 9.12 20.70 6.78
C SER A 156 8.86 19.52 5.82
N ILE A 157 8.63 19.82 4.53
CA ILE A 157 8.41 18.80 3.52
C ILE A 157 9.72 18.07 3.18
N SER A 158 10.83 18.79 3.08
CA SER A 158 12.16 18.19 2.85
C SER A 158 12.52 17.24 4.00
N ARG A 159 12.27 17.65 5.24
CA ARG A 159 12.50 16.78 6.43
C ARG A 159 11.61 15.54 6.42
N LEU A 160 10.33 15.67 6.04
CA LEU A 160 9.42 14.54 5.90
C LEU A 160 9.90 13.56 4.83
N THR A 161 10.35 14.07 3.68
CA THR A 161 10.88 13.23 2.60
C THR A 161 12.16 12.51 3.02
N ALA A 162 13.05 13.17 3.78
CA ALA A 162 14.23 12.53 4.34
C ALA A 162 13.88 11.42 5.31
N GLN A 163 12.94 11.67 6.23
CA GLN A 163 12.43 10.65 7.14
C GLN A 163 11.88 9.42 6.39
N TRP A 164 11.14 9.61 5.31
CA TRP A 164 10.63 8.49 4.51
C TRP A 164 11.73 7.71 3.80
N GLN A 165 12.83 8.36 3.42
CA GLN A 165 14.00 7.67 2.85
C GLN A 165 14.68 6.79 3.91
N ASP A 166 14.78 7.28 5.14
CA ASP A 166 15.32 6.51 6.27
C ASP A 166 14.42 5.31 6.60
N GLU A 167 13.10 5.51 6.64
CA GLU A 167 12.12 4.44 6.86
C GLU A 167 12.17 3.38 5.75
N ALA A 168 12.22 3.79 4.48
CA ALA A 168 12.36 2.87 3.35
C ALA A 168 13.69 2.08 3.40
N THR A 169 14.76 2.74 3.83
CA THR A 169 16.06 2.11 4.01
C THR A 169 16.05 1.09 5.16
N ALA A 170 15.46 1.45 6.29
CA ALA A 170 15.27 0.55 7.43
C ALA A 170 14.40 -0.66 7.06
N PHE A 171 13.31 -0.42 6.33
CA PHE A 171 12.46 -1.47 5.79
C PHE A 171 13.26 -2.44 4.89
N GLY A 172 14.10 -1.93 3.99
CA GLY A 172 14.94 -2.73 3.11
C GLY A 172 15.99 -3.58 3.84
N ARG A 173 16.30 -3.26 5.10
CA ARG A 173 17.30 -3.99 5.92
C ARG A 173 16.68 -4.86 7.01
N ARG A 174 15.34 -4.83 7.17
CA ARG A 174 14.69 -5.57 8.25
C ARG A 174 14.91 -7.08 8.15
N ASP A 175 14.97 -7.75 9.29
CA ASP A 175 14.98 -9.20 9.37
C ASP A 175 13.67 -9.80 8.84
N LEU A 176 13.76 -10.84 8.03
CA LEU A 176 12.63 -11.58 7.46
C LEU A 176 12.48 -12.98 8.05
N SER A 177 13.37 -13.42 8.95
CA SER A 177 13.36 -14.76 9.53
C SER A 177 12.10 -15.05 10.36
N GLY A 178 11.54 -14.00 10.97
CA GLY A 178 10.26 -14.06 11.72
C GLY A 178 9.01 -14.02 10.85
N SER A 179 9.15 -13.91 9.51
CA SER A 179 8.02 -13.81 8.58
C SER A 179 8.01 -14.99 7.63
N ASP A 180 6.94 -15.80 7.67
CA ASP A 180 6.77 -16.94 6.79
C ASP A 180 5.77 -16.61 5.68
N TYR A 181 6.29 -16.36 4.46
CA TYR A 181 5.49 -16.03 3.29
C TYR A 181 5.20 -17.30 2.50
N VAL A 182 3.92 -17.66 2.41
CA VAL A 182 3.44 -18.86 1.71
C VAL A 182 3.23 -18.59 0.23
N TYR A 183 2.58 -17.46 -0.09
CA TYR A 183 2.40 -16.98 -1.46
C TYR A 183 3.15 -15.69 -1.68
N LEU A 184 3.60 -15.47 -2.90
CA LEU A 184 4.34 -14.27 -3.30
C LEU A 184 3.79 -13.74 -4.62
N TRP A 185 3.37 -12.48 -4.68
CA TRP A 185 3.13 -11.76 -5.92
C TRP A 185 4.31 -10.87 -6.25
N VAL A 186 4.71 -10.87 -7.51
CA VAL A 186 5.82 -10.06 -8.01
C VAL A 186 5.41 -9.31 -9.26
N ASP A 187 5.86 -8.07 -9.37
CA ASP A 187 5.67 -7.25 -10.56
C ASP A 187 6.64 -6.08 -10.57
N GLY A 188 6.86 -5.49 -11.75
CA GLY A 188 7.67 -4.31 -11.96
C GLY A 188 6.82 -3.10 -12.35
N ILE A 189 7.10 -1.95 -11.76
CA ILE A 189 6.48 -0.68 -12.16
C ILE A 189 7.52 0.26 -12.76
N HIS A 190 7.29 0.68 -14.02
CA HIS A 190 8.15 1.63 -14.71
C HIS A 190 7.72 3.07 -14.39
N LEU A 191 8.58 3.81 -13.71
CA LEU A 191 8.36 5.20 -13.35
C LEU A 191 9.44 6.11 -13.96
N LYS A 192 9.04 7.32 -14.35
CA LYS A 192 9.99 8.35 -14.78
C LYS A 192 10.51 9.09 -13.55
N VAL A 193 11.82 9.22 -13.42
CA VAL A 193 12.46 10.13 -12.46
C VAL A 193 12.72 11.45 -13.19
N ARG A 194 12.28 12.57 -12.60
CA ARG A 194 12.26 13.88 -13.30
C ARG A 194 13.64 14.38 -13.69
N LEU A 195 14.66 14.10 -12.87
CA LEU A 195 16.04 14.56 -13.10
C LEU A 195 16.92 13.48 -13.76
N ASP A 196 16.38 12.30 -14.00
CA ASP A 196 17.05 11.20 -14.68
C ASP A 196 16.37 10.95 -16.02
N GLN A 197 17.14 10.90 -17.11
CA GLN A 197 16.59 10.66 -18.46
C GLN A 197 16.11 9.21 -18.63
N GLN A 198 16.43 8.31 -17.70
CA GLN A 198 16.10 6.90 -17.77
C GLN A 198 14.79 6.58 -17.05
N LYS A 199 14.01 5.70 -17.65
CA LYS A 199 12.88 5.05 -16.93
C LYS A 199 13.47 4.01 -15.99
N LEU A 200 13.28 4.19 -14.70
CA LEU A 200 13.61 3.18 -13.70
C LEU A 200 12.46 2.19 -13.56
N CYS A 201 12.81 0.93 -13.36
CA CYS A 201 11.87 -0.11 -12.98
C CYS A 201 11.96 -0.35 -11.47
N TRP A 202 10.84 -0.32 -10.80
CA TRP A 202 10.73 -0.63 -9.37
C TRP A 202 10.19 -2.03 -9.23
N LEU A 203 11.01 -2.93 -8.70
CA LEU A 203 10.66 -4.31 -8.45
C LEU A 203 9.96 -4.39 -7.09
N VAL A 204 8.77 -4.96 -7.07
CA VAL A 204 7.94 -5.04 -5.86
C VAL A 204 7.53 -6.49 -5.61
N MET A 205 7.61 -6.91 -4.36
CA MET A 205 7.16 -8.21 -3.89
C MET A 205 6.15 -8.04 -2.75
N ILE A 206 4.98 -8.65 -2.88
CA ILE A 206 3.94 -8.72 -1.85
C ILE A 206 3.75 -10.19 -1.47
N GLY A 207 3.85 -10.51 -0.18
CA GLY A 207 3.70 -11.86 0.35
C GLY A 207 2.42 -12.06 1.13
N VAL A 208 1.98 -13.32 1.21
CA VAL A 208 0.93 -13.76 2.12
C VAL A 208 1.58 -14.57 3.23
N ARG A 209 1.42 -14.11 4.46
CA ARG A 209 1.89 -14.83 5.66
C ARG A 209 1.02 -16.05 5.93
N ALA A 210 1.53 -16.98 6.74
CA ALA A 210 0.80 -18.19 7.13
C ALA A 210 -0.56 -17.92 7.80
N ASP A 211 -0.77 -16.72 8.36
CA ASP A 211 -2.05 -16.26 8.93
C ASP A 211 -2.99 -15.61 7.89
N GLY A 212 -2.65 -15.65 6.61
CA GLY A 212 -3.41 -15.12 5.49
C GLY A 212 -3.29 -13.61 5.27
N ARG A 213 -2.52 -12.87 6.09
CA ARG A 213 -2.29 -11.43 5.90
C ARG A 213 -1.34 -11.18 4.75
N LYS A 214 -1.65 -10.13 3.98
CA LYS A 214 -0.79 -9.62 2.91
C LYS A 214 0.18 -8.59 3.45
N GLU A 215 1.43 -8.65 3.00
CA GLU A 215 2.49 -7.76 3.47
C GLU A 215 3.44 -7.42 2.32
N LEU A 216 3.92 -6.17 2.29
CA LEU A 216 5.03 -5.79 1.41
C LEU A 216 6.30 -6.52 1.88
N VAL A 217 6.87 -7.35 1.03
CA VAL A 217 8.09 -8.13 1.33
C VAL A 217 9.33 -7.33 1.02
N ALA A 218 9.40 -6.82 -0.20
CA ALA A 218 10.54 -6.05 -0.65
C ALA A 218 10.17 -5.08 -1.76
N ILE A 219 10.94 -4.01 -1.86
CA ILE A 219 10.94 -3.05 -2.96
C ILE A 219 12.37 -2.64 -3.23
N THR A 220 12.75 -2.64 -4.49
CA THR A 220 14.03 -2.09 -4.94
C THR A 220 13.87 -1.44 -6.30
N ASP A 221 14.83 -0.61 -6.67
CA ASP A 221 14.92 -0.12 -8.04
C ASP A 221 15.86 -1.02 -8.84
N GLY A 222 15.46 -1.32 -10.07
CA GLY A 222 16.26 -2.04 -11.05
C GLY A 222 16.42 -1.21 -12.32
N TYR A 223 17.50 -1.45 -13.04
CA TYR A 223 17.68 -0.82 -14.36
C TYR A 223 16.59 -1.27 -15.33
N ARG A 224 16.16 -2.54 -15.23
CA ARG A 224 15.05 -3.19 -15.93
C ARG A 224 14.55 -4.36 -15.08
N GLU A 225 13.48 -5.01 -15.51
CA GLU A 225 13.04 -6.31 -14.98
C GLU A 225 13.97 -7.45 -15.43
N SER A 226 15.30 -7.21 -15.29
CA SER A 226 16.30 -8.19 -15.70
C SER A 226 16.44 -9.31 -14.68
N THR A 227 16.94 -10.45 -15.13
CA THR A 227 17.22 -11.59 -14.24
C THR A 227 18.16 -11.20 -13.11
N GLU A 228 19.21 -10.44 -13.41
CA GLU A 228 20.20 -9.99 -12.42
C GLU A 228 19.57 -9.15 -11.33
N SER A 229 18.70 -8.19 -11.69
CA SER A 229 18.02 -7.34 -10.71
C SER A 229 17.11 -8.16 -9.78
N TRP A 230 16.43 -9.17 -10.31
CA TRP A 230 15.60 -10.08 -9.52
C TRP A 230 16.44 -11.04 -8.66
N VAL A 231 17.55 -11.56 -9.18
CA VAL A 231 18.51 -12.41 -8.43
C VAL A 231 19.04 -11.65 -7.23
N ASP A 232 19.48 -10.41 -7.42
CA ASP A 232 20.01 -9.58 -6.34
C ASP A 232 18.96 -9.33 -5.25
N LEU A 233 17.71 -9.01 -5.65
CA LEU A 233 16.62 -8.81 -4.72
C LEU A 233 16.27 -10.08 -3.93
N LEU A 234 16.14 -11.23 -4.62
CA LEU A 234 15.80 -12.50 -3.97
C LEU A 234 16.94 -12.99 -3.06
N ARG A 235 18.20 -12.86 -3.47
CA ARG A 235 19.37 -13.17 -2.64
C ARG A 235 19.45 -12.29 -1.39
N ASP A 236 19.10 -10.99 -1.53
CA ASP A 236 19.02 -10.10 -0.39
C ASP A 236 17.93 -10.54 0.58
N CYS A 237 16.73 -10.86 0.09
CA CYS A 237 15.65 -11.38 0.93
C CYS A 237 16.03 -12.67 1.64
N ARG A 238 16.70 -13.62 0.94
CA ARG A 238 17.18 -14.87 1.51
C ARG A 238 18.26 -14.61 2.60
N ARG A 239 19.19 -13.69 2.36
CA ARG A 239 20.20 -13.28 3.35
C ARG A 239 19.58 -12.68 4.61
N ARG A 240 18.47 -11.97 4.48
CA ARG A 240 17.68 -11.43 5.59
C ARG A 240 16.76 -12.47 6.27
N GLY A 241 16.87 -13.75 5.91
CA GLY A 241 16.17 -14.85 6.54
C GLY A 241 14.85 -15.26 5.88
N MET A 242 14.49 -14.72 4.70
CA MET A 242 13.29 -15.13 4.00
C MET A 242 13.36 -16.62 3.62
N ARG A 243 12.34 -17.37 4.00
CA ARG A 243 12.12 -18.76 3.59
C ARG A 243 11.55 -18.82 2.18
N ALA A 244 11.82 -19.91 1.44
CA ALA A 244 11.23 -20.13 0.13
C ALA A 244 9.69 -20.10 0.22
N PRO A 245 8.98 -19.27 -0.56
CA PRO A 245 7.52 -19.36 -0.65
C PRO A 245 7.10 -20.65 -1.32
N VAL A 246 5.86 -21.07 -1.09
CA VAL A 246 5.30 -22.28 -1.75
C VAL A 246 4.98 -21.97 -3.20
N LEU A 247 4.38 -20.82 -3.47
CA LEU A 247 3.97 -20.37 -4.80
C LEU A 247 4.35 -18.91 -5.03
N ALA A 248 4.87 -18.61 -6.21
CA ALA A 248 5.05 -17.25 -6.70
C ALA A 248 4.15 -16.99 -7.92
N VAL A 249 3.55 -15.80 -7.96
CA VAL A 249 2.64 -15.34 -9.03
C VAL A 249 3.24 -14.12 -9.71
N GLY A 250 3.40 -14.15 -11.03
CA GLY A 250 3.99 -13.03 -11.77
C GLY A 250 3.65 -13.04 -13.25
N ASP A 251 4.08 -11.98 -13.98
CA ASP A 251 4.01 -11.97 -15.44
C ASP A 251 5.03 -12.95 -16.05
N GLY A 252 4.69 -13.50 -17.20
CA GLY A 252 5.55 -14.44 -17.93
C GLY A 252 6.78 -13.81 -18.57
N ALA A 253 6.80 -12.51 -18.78
CA ALA A 253 7.91 -11.80 -19.44
C ALA A 253 9.05 -11.38 -18.50
N LEU A 254 8.91 -11.64 -17.19
CA LEU A 254 9.88 -11.22 -16.19
C LEU A 254 11.13 -12.10 -16.20
N GLY A 255 12.30 -11.49 -16.04
CA GLY A 255 13.53 -12.18 -15.65
C GLY A 255 13.45 -12.85 -14.28
N PHE A 256 12.33 -12.63 -13.57
CA PHE A 256 12.03 -13.16 -12.25
C PHE A 256 12.06 -14.70 -12.18
N TRP A 257 11.51 -15.39 -13.20
CA TRP A 257 11.41 -16.85 -13.16
C TRP A 257 12.76 -17.54 -13.15
N ALA A 258 13.72 -17.03 -13.95
CA ALA A 258 15.10 -17.53 -13.92
C ALA A 258 15.74 -17.26 -12.55
N ALA A 259 15.53 -16.08 -11.98
CA ALA A 259 16.04 -15.71 -10.66
C ALA A 259 15.40 -16.57 -9.55
N LEU A 260 14.09 -16.85 -9.64
CA LEU A 260 13.39 -17.68 -8.66
C LEU A 260 13.94 -19.10 -8.62
N ARG A 261 14.13 -19.73 -9.79
CA ARG A 261 14.70 -21.08 -9.90
C ARG A 261 16.11 -21.16 -9.34
N GLU A 262 16.89 -20.09 -9.47
CA GLU A 262 18.24 -20.02 -8.92
C GLU A 262 18.26 -19.88 -7.39
N VAL A 263 17.41 -18.99 -6.84
CA VAL A 263 17.47 -18.63 -5.42
C VAL A 263 16.52 -19.49 -4.56
N PHE A 264 15.34 -19.82 -5.08
CA PHE A 264 14.29 -20.60 -4.38
C PHE A 264 13.75 -21.71 -5.32
N PRO A 265 14.54 -22.74 -5.64
CA PRO A 265 14.19 -23.76 -6.64
C PRO A 265 12.93 -24.58 -6.30
N ASP A 266 12.56 -24.67 -5.02
CA ASP A 266 11.39 -25.42 -4.57
C ASP A 266 10.07 -24.62 -4.71
N THR A 267 10.15 -23.34 -5.02
CA THR A 267 8.97 -22.47 -5.18
C THR A 267 8.27 -22.77 -6.51
N ARG A 268 6.96 -23.06 -6.44
CA ARG A 268 6.14 -23.27 -7.63
C ARG A 268 5.86 -21.95 -8.36
N GLU A 269 5.67 -22.03 -9.68
CA GLU A 269 5.46 -20.89 -10.56
C GLU A 269 4.00 -20.83 -11.01
N GLN A 270 3.35 -19.68 -10.84
CA GLN A 270 2.03 -19.38 -11.39
C GLN A 270 2.12 -18.16 -12.29
N ARG A 271 1.80 -18.30 -13.57
CA ARG A 271 1.72 -17.17 -14.48
C ARG A 271 0.39 -16.43 -14.34
N CYS A 272 0.46 -15.11 -14.37
CA CYS A 272 -0.71 -14.24 -14.26
C CYS A 272 -1.62 -14.36 -15.50
N TRP A 273 -2.86 -14.76 -15.29
CA TRP A 273 -3.87 -14.87 -16.36
C TRP A 273 -4.21 -13.53 -17.00
N PHE A 274 -4.18 -12.43 -16.25
CA PHE A 274 -4.46 -11.11 -16.82
C PHE A 274 -3.45 -10.71 -17.89
N HIS A 275 -2.15 -10.86 -17.58
CA HIS A 275 -1.08 -10.62 -18.56
C HIS A 275 -1.10 -11.62 -19.71
N LYS A 276 -1.39 -12.88 -19.41
CA LYS A 276 -1.50 -13.92 -20.45
C LYS A 276 -2.64 -13.63 -21.43
N GLN A 277 -3.81 -13.21 -20.95
CA GLN A 277 -4.91 -12.78 -21.81
C GLN A 277 -4.49 -11.65 -22.77
N ALA A 278 -3.85 -10.61 -22.24
CA ALA A 278 -3.36 -9.50 -23.06
C ALA A 278 -2.38 -9.99 -24.15
N ASN A 279 -1.49 -10.92 -23.79
CA ASN A 279 -0.53 -11.51 -24.72
C ASN A 279 -1.20 -12.34 -25.81
N VAL A 280 -2.23 -13.12 -25.49
CA VAL A 280 -3.01 -13.91 -26.47
C VAL A 280 -3.79 -12.97 -27.39
N LEU A 281 -4.52 -12.00 -26.82
CA LEU A 281 -5.30 -11.04 -27.61
C LEU A 281 -4.43 -10.21 -28.55
N SER A 282 -3.17 -9.92 -28.18
CA SER A 282 -2.22 -9.22 -29.06
C SER A 282 -1.88 -9.99 -30.34
N ALA A 283 -2.07 -11.31 -30.35
CA ALA A 283 -1.86 -12.18 -31.50
C ALA A 283 -3.14 -12.43 -32.33
N LEU A 284 -4.26 -11.79 -31.96
CA LEU A 284 -5.56 -11.94 -32.60
C LEU A 284 -6.04 -10.60 -33.17
N PRO A 285 -6.82 -10.62 -34.27
CA PRO A 285 -7.48 -9.44 -34.78
C PRO A 285 -8.57 -9.00 -33.79
N LYS A 286 -8.86 -7.70 -33.71
CA LYS A 286 -9.84 -7.13 -32.78
C LYS A 286 -11.22 -7.78 -32.83
N SER A 287 -11.64 -8.24 -34.03
CA SER A 287 -12.92 -8.93 -34.21
C SER A 287 -13.00 -10.27 -33.49
N ALA A 288 -11.88 -10.95 -33.25
CA ALA A 288 -11.83 -12.20 -32.49
C ALA A 288 -11.71 -12.03 -30.99
N HIS A 289 -11.38 -10.81 -30.50
CA HIS A 289 -11.15 -10.57 -29.09
C HIS A 289 -12.32 -10.97 -28.16
N PRO A 290 -13.60 -10.64 -28.46
CA PRO A 290 -14.70 -10.99 -27.54
C PRO A 290 -14.84 -12.51 -27.35
N GLY A 291 -14.81 -13.29 -28.44
CA GLY A 291 -14.91 -14.75 -28.38
C GLY A 291 -13.70 -15.39 -27.69
N ALA A 292 -12.48 -14.96 -28.06
CA ALA A 292 -11.26 -15.46 -27.43
C ALA A 292 -11.21 -15.14 -25.92
N LEU A 293 -11.67 -13.94 -25.53
CA LEU A 293 -11.72 -13.56 -24.12
C LEU A 293 -12.72 -14.43 -23.32
N ALA A 294 -13.86 -14.76 -23.92
CA ALA A 294 -14.83 -15.67 -23.31
C ALA A 294 -14.22 -17.07 -23.13
N ALA A 295 -13.64 -17.64 -24.20
CA ALA A 295 -13.02 -18.95 -24.14
C ALA A 295 -11.84 -19.03 -23.15
N LEU A 296 -11.01 -17.96 -23.05
CA LEU A 296 -9.96 -17.91 -22.04
C LEU A 296 -10.52 -17.83 -20.62
N LYS A 297 -11.66 -17.16 -20.43
CA LYS A 297 -12.36 -17.13 -19.12
C LYS A 297 -12.87 -18.51 -18.72
N ASP A 298 -13.33 -19.29 -19.65
CA ASP A 298 -13.81 -20.65 -19.39
C ASP A 298 -12.67 -21.55 -18.86
N ILE A 299 -11.41 -21.31 -19.28
CA ILE A 299 -10.25 -22.04 -18.78
C ILE A 299 -9.99 -21.72 -17.30
N TYR A 300 -9.81 -20.44 -16.94
CA TYR A 300 -9.39 -20.09 -15.59
C TYR A 300 -10.53 -19.90 -14.58
N ASN A 301 -11.79 -19.96 -15.02
CA ASN A 301 -12.96 -20.01 -14.16
C ASN A 301 -13.61 -21.41 -14.13
N ALA A 302 -12.98 -22.41 -14.71
CA ALA A 302 -13.48 -23.78 -14.63
C ALA A 302 -13.57 -24.23 -13.17
N ASP A 303 -14.52 -25.14 -12.87
CA ASP A 303 -14.76 -25.63 -11.51
C ASP A 303 -13.59 -26.45 -10.97
N ASP A 304 -12.79 -27.04 -11.85
CA ASP A 304 -11.61 -27.83 -11.52
C ASP A 304 -10.59 -27.87 -12.66
N ILE A 305 -9.42 -28.47 -12.41
CA ILE A 305 -8.31 -28.55 -13.35
C ILE A 305 -8.67 -29.38 -14.59
N ASP A 306 -9.48 -30.44 -14.46
CA ASP A 306 -9.84 -31.32 -15.58
C ASP A 306 -10.72 -30.55 -16.58
N LYS A 307 -11.71 -29.83 -16.08
CA LYS A 307 -12.56 -28.93 -16.88
C LYS A 307 -11.76 -27.79 -17.51
N ALA A 308 -10.77 -27.24 -16.78
CA ALA A 308 -9.87 -26.23 -17.32
C ALA A 308 -9.04 -26.77 -18.51
N GLN A 309 -8.54 -28.00 -18.42
CA GLN A 309 -7.82 -28.65 -19.50
C GLN A 309 -8.71 -28.92 -20.71
N VAL A 310 -9.97 -29.33 -20.50
CA VAL A 310 -10.97 -29.51 -21.57
C VAL A 310 -11.24 -28.17 -22.26
N ALA A 311 -11.45 -27.10 -21.50
CA ALA A 311 -11.65 -25.77 -22.07
C ALA A 311 -10.41 -25.25 -22.83
N ALA A 312 -9.20 -25.57 -22.38
CA ALA A 312 -7.97 -25.23 -23.09
C ALA A 312 -7.87 -25.99 -24.46
N LYS A 313 -8.23 -27.26 -24.48
CA LYS A 313 -8.32 -28.02 -25.73
C LYS A 313 -9.38 -27.47 -26.68
N ALA A 314 -10.53 -27.06 -26.18
CA ALA A 314 -11.56 -26.40 -26.98
C ALA A 314 -11.02 -25.09 -27.59
N PHE A 315 -10.31 -24.26 -26.81
CA PHE A 315 -9.64 -23.06 -27.33
C PHE A 315 -8.64 -23.38 -28.43
N GLU A 316 -7.86 -24.46 -28.28
CA GLU A 316 -6.92 -24.94 -29.31
C GLU A 316 -7.61 -25.34 -30.60
N LEU A 317 -8.72 -26.07 -30.51
CA LEU A 317 -9.50 -26.52 -31.69
C LEU A 317 -10.14 -25.33 -32.42
N ASP A 318 -10.73 -24.38 -31.68
CA ASP A 318 -11.46 -23.26 -32.26
C ASP A 318 -10.54 -22.22 -32.92
N TYR A 319 -9.36 -22.01 -32.34
CA TYR A 319 -8.45 -20.93 -32.77
C TYR A 319 -7.20 -21.44 -33.47
N GLY A 320 -6.82 -22.73 -33.32
CA GLY A 320 -5.54 -23.27 -33.77
C GLY A 320 -5.33 -23.19 -35.28
N ALA A 321 -6.34 -23.55 -36.06
CA ALA A 321 -6.25 -23.53 -37.52
C ALA A 321 -6.00 -22.12 -38.07
N LYS A 322 -6.61 -21.11 -37.50
CA LYS A 322 -6.57 -19.72 -37.99
C LYS A 322 -5.54 -18.85 -37.29
N TYR A 323 -5.28 -19.11 -36.03
CA TYR A 323 -4.44 -18.27 -35.15
C TYR A 323 -3.45 -19.09 -34.30
N PRO A 324 -2.59 -19.90 -34.92
CA PRO A 324 -1.71 -20.83 -34.22
C PRO A 324 -0.80 -20.11 -33.19
N LYS A 325 -0.33 -18.89 -33.50
CA LYS A 325 0.48 -18.10 -32.59
C LYS A 325 -0.24 -17.71 -31.29
N ALA A 326 -1.56 -17.53 -31.33
CA ALA A 326 -2.34 -17.23 -30.15
C ALA A 326 -2.51 -18.48 -29.27
N VAL A 327 -2.72 -19.65 -29.92
CA VAL A 327 -2.84 -20.92 -29.21
C VAL A 327 -1.51 -21.33 -28.57
N THR A 328 -0.40 -21.24 -29.29
CA THR A 328 0.95 -21.54 -28.77
C THR A 328 1.23 -20.78 -27.45
N LYS A 329 0.80 -19.51 -27.35
CA LYS A 329 0.96 -18.73 -26.11
C LYS A 329 0.24 -19.33 -24.89
N ILE A 330 -0.80 -20.13 -25.09
CA ILE A 330 -1.50 -20.83 -23.99
C ILE A 330 -0.87 -22.21 -23.77
N THR A 331 -0.71 -23.00 -24.81
CA THR A 331 -0.27 -24.41 -24.71
C THR A 331 1.14 -24.55 -24.15
N GLU A 332 2.07 -23.65 -24.50
CA GLU A 332 3.44 -23.67 -23.99
C GLU A 332 3.52 -23.42 -22.47
N ASP A 333 2.57 -22.70 -21.90
CA ASP A 333 2.58 -22.30 -20.50
C ASP A 333 1.44 -22.91 -19.68
N LEU A 334 0.70 -23.85 -20.25
CA LEU A 334 -0.56 -24.35 -19.67
C LEU A 334 -0.37 -24.85 -18.24
N ASP A 335 0.67 -25.62 -17.97
CA ASP A 335 0.94 -26.19 -16.65
C ASP A 335 1.17 -25.08 -15.58
N THR A 336 1.94 -24.04 -15.95
CA THR A 336 2.19 -22.90 -15.05
C THR A 336 1.00 -21.95 -14.95
N LEU A 337 0.09 -21.96 -15.93
CA LEU A 337 -1.15 -21.20 -15.90
C LEU A 337 -2.22 -21.87 -15.03
N LEU A 338 -2.19 -23.20 -14.92
CA LEU A 338 -3.14 -24.00 -14.16
C LEU A 338 -2.62 -24.41 -12.76
N GLU A 339 -1.41 -24.01 -12.38
CA GLU A 339 -0.81 -24.38 -11.08
C GLU A 339 -1.69 -24.01 -9.89
N PHE A 340 -2.43 -22.87 -9.97
CA PHE A 340 -3.30 -22.39 -8.89
C PHE A 340 -4.41 -23.38 -8.54
N TYR A 341 -4.84 -24.27 -9.43
CA TYR A 341 -5.85 -25.29 -9.15
C TYR A 341 -5.40 -26.36 -8.14
N LYS A 342 -4.09 -26.46 -7.88
CA LYS A 342 -3.53 -27.37 -6.86
C LYS A 342 -3.64 -26.84 -5.42
N TYR A 343 -4.24 -25.69 -5.24
CA TYR A 343 -4.41 -24.99 -3.97
C TYR A 343 -5.90 -24.92 -3.56
N PRO A 344 -6.25 -24.49 -2.34
CA PRO A 344 -7.64 -24.32 -1.92
C PRO A 344 -8.46 -23.50 -2.92
N ALA A 345 -9.68 -23.92 -3.20
CA ALA A 345 -10.55 -23.24 -4.16
C ALA A 345 -10.79 -21.76 -3.78
N GLU A 346 -10.87 -21.47 -2.49
CA GLU A 346 -11.04 -20.12 -1.95
C GLU A 346 -9.86 -19.20 -2.29
N HIS A 347 -8.67 -19.78 -2.50
CA HIS A 347 -7.47 -19.03 -2.85
C HIS A 347 -7.34 -18.75 -4.35
N TRP A 348 -8.01 -19.49 -5.24
CA TRP A 348 -7.83 -19.38 -6.69
C TRP A 348 -8.00 -17.96 -7.22
N ILE A 349 -9.00 -17.23 -6.72
CA ILE A 349 -9.25 -15.84 -7.12
C ILE A 349 -8.05 -14.92 -6.84
N HIS A 350 -7.26 -15.23 -5.81
CA HIS A 350 -6.08 -14.48 -5.43
C HIS A 350 -4.82 -14.93 -6.19
N LEU A 351 -4.73 -16.21 -6.53
CA LEU A 351 -3.52 -16.81 -7.08
C LEU A 351 -3.42 -16.75 -8.60
N ARG A 352 -4.55 -16.73 -9.31
CA ARG A 352 -4.56 -16.72 -10.79
C ARG A 352 -4.14 -15.39 -11.42
N THR A 353 -4.02 -14.30 -10.66
CA THR A 353 -3.65 -12.97 -11.17
C THR A 353 -2.74 -12.20 -10.21
N THR A 354 -2.07 -11.17 -10.74
CA THR A 354 -1.27 -10.20 -9.97
C THR A 354 -2.11 -9.00 -9.49
N ASN A 355 -3.44 -9.08 -9.50
CA ASN A 355 -4.33 -8.00 -9.04
C ASN A 355 -3.95 -7.36 -7.70
N PRO A 356 -3.48 -8.11 -6.68
CA PRO A 356 -3.06 -7.49 -5.41
C PRO A 356 -1.95 -6.43 -5.57
N ILE A 357 -1.03 -6.65 -6.49
CA ILE A 357 0.04 -5.70 -6.81
C ILE A 357 -0.45 -4.61 -7.76
N GLU A 358 -1.21 -4.96 -8.80
CA GLU A 358 -1.67 -4.00 -9.81
C GLU A 358 -2.57 -2.91 -9.24
N SER A 359 -3.46 -3.25 -8.32
CA SER A 359 -4.31 -2.28 -7.62
C SER A 359 -3.49 -1.26 -6.82
N THR A 360 -2.41 -1.70 -6.22
CA THR A 360 -1.45 -0.85 -5.50
C THR A 360 -0.70 0.06 -6.48
N PHE A 361 -0.27 -0.47 -7.61
CA PHE A 361 0.41 0.30 -8.65
C PHE A 361 -0.46 1.38 -9.29
N ALA A 362 -1.77 1.22 -9.32
CA ALA A 362 -2.68 2.26 -9.80
C ALA A 362 -2.52 3.56 -9.00
N THR A 363 -2.40 3.48 -7.67
CA THR A 363 -2.14 4.63 -6.79
C THR A 363 -0.77 5.25 -7.05
N VAL A 364 0.26 4.43 -7.24
CA VAL A 364 1.62 4.91 -7.55
C VAL A 364 1.65 5.63 -8.91
N ARG A 365 1.00 5.06 -9.94
CA ARG A 365 0.89 5.69 -11.28
C ARG A 365 0.14 7.01 -11.24
N LEU A 366 -0.95 7.10 -10.45
CA LEU A 366 -1.71 8.34 -10.27
C LEU A 366 -0.82 9.43 -9.66
N ARG A 367 -0.09 9.11 -8.59
CA ARG A 367 0.83 10.03 -7.93
C ARG A 367 1.92 10.52 -8.89
N GLN A 368 2.53 9.62 -9.65
CA GLN A 368 3.54 9.98 -10.63
C GLN A 368 3.01 10.94 -11.70
N ARG A 369 1.77 10.72 -12.16
CA ARG A 369 1.14 11.61 -13.18
C ARG A 369 1.02 13.03 -12.64
N VAL A 370 0.54 13.19 -11.41
CA VAL A 370 0.33 14.49 -10.78
C VAL A 370 1.66 15.23 -10.54
N THR A 371 2.68 14.53 -10.02
CA THR A 371 3.97 15.15 -9.65
C THR A 371 5.00 15.20 -10.77
N LYS A 372 4.69 14.64 -11.93
CA LYS A 372 5.64 14.45 -13.06
C LYS A 372 6.88 13.63 -12.69
N GLY A 373 6.78 12.82 -11.63
CA GLY A 373 7.83 11.94 -11.12
C GLY A 373 8.64 12.51 -9.96
N PRO A 374 9.31 11.63 -9.19
CA PRO A 374 10.19 12.03 -8.09
C PRO A 374 11.44 12.74 -8.60
N GLY A 375 12.04 13.60 -7.75
CA GLY A 375 13.25 14.35 -8.08
C GLY A 375 14.53 13.51 -8.11
N SER A 376 14.56 12.37 -7.39
CA SER A 376 15.70 11.44 -7.32
C SER A 376 15.22 10.00 -7.17
N ARG A 377 16.13 9.02 -7.38
CA ARG A 377 15.87 7.59 -7.17
C ARG A 377 15.46 7.31 -5.72
N ALA A 378 16.21 7.81 -4.75
CA ALA A 378 15.93 7.60 -3.33
C ALA A 378 14.55 8.18 -2.92
N ALA A 379 14.21 9.38 -3.39
CA ALA A 379 12.88 9.96 -3.18
C ALA A 379 11.78 9.13 -3.85
N GLY A 380 12.09 8.50 -4.99
CA GLY A 380 11.18 7.59 -5.69
C GLY A 380 10.88 6.33 -4.89
N ILE A 381 11.91 5.65 -4.39
CA ILE A 381 11.76 4.45 -3.53
C ILE A 381 10.93 4.80 -2.30
N ALA A 382 11.28 5.88 -1.60
CA ALA A 382 10.57 6.32 -0.42
C ALA A 382 9.08 6.62 -0.70
N MET A 383 8.78 7.27 -1.83
CA MET A 383 7.41 7.56 -2.26
C MET A 383 6.64 6.26 -2.53
N VAL A 384 7.21 5.33 -3.31
CA VAL A 384 6.55 4.06 -3.63
C VAL A 384 6.35 3.22 -2.38
N TYR A 385 7.38 3.15 -1.50
CA TYR A 385 7.29 2.48 -0.21
C TYR A 385 6.13 3.03 0.63
N LYS A 386 6.05 4.34 0.84
CA LYS A 386 4.98 4.95 1.66
C LYS A 386 3.59 4.77 1.05
N LEU A 387 3.46 4.82 -0.27
CA LEU A 387 2.18 4.55 -0.94
C LEU A 387 1.73 3.10 -0.74
N ILE A 388 2.64 2.15 -0.84
CA ILE A 388 2.34 0.72 -0.63
C ILE A 388 2.04 0.46 0.85
N GLU A 389 2.83 1.03 1.77
CA GLU A 389 2.61 0.93 3.22
C GLU A 389 1.22 1.46 3.62
N ALA A 390 0.83 2.62 3.11
CA ALA A 390 -0.51 3.18 3.32
C ALA A 390 -1.63 2.32 2.71
N ALA A 391 -1.37 1.65 1.58
CA ALA A 391 -2.30 0.71 0.98
C ALA A 391 -2.40 -0.58 1.82
N GLN A 392 -1.27 -1.08 2.32
CA GLN A 392 -1.18 -2.30 3.14
C GLN A 392 -2.09 -2.25 4.37
N ALA A 393 -2.22 -1.10 5.02
CA ALA A 393 -3.10 -0.91 6.17
C ALA A 393 -4.58 -1.26 5.87
N ARG A 394 -4.98 -1.24 4.58
CA ARG A 394 -6.35 -1.52 4.12
C ARG A 394 -6.48 -2.89 3.41
N TRP A 395 -5.40 -3.64 3.25
CA TRP A 395 -5.46 -4.93 2.58
C TRP A 395 -6.23 -5.94 3.43
N ARG A 396 -7.16 -6.61 2.79
CA ARG A 396 -7.86 -7.74 3.39
C ARG A 396 -7.00 -8.99 3.29
N LYS A 397 -7.14 -9.91 4.25
CA LYS A 397 -6.59 -11.25 4.16
C LYS A 397 -7.04 -11.96 2.89
N VAL A 398 -6.37 -13.03 2.51
CA VAL A 398 -6.91 -13.96 1.51
C VAL A 398 -8.17 -14.63 2.06
N ASN A 399 -9.02 -15.15 1.19
CA ASN A 399 -10.19 -15.93 1.60
C ASN A 399 -9.71 -17.19 2.33
N ALA A 400 -10.51 -17.73 3.26
CA ALA A 400 -10.14 -18.90 4.06
C ALA A 400 -8.68 -18.87 4.55
N PRO A 401 -8.29 -17.82 5.33
CA PRO A 401 -6.90 -17.58 5.70
C PRO A 401 -6.26 -18.70 6.50
N GLU A 402 -7.04 -19.51 7.18
CA GLU A 402 -6.62 -20.71 7.93
C GLU A 402 -6.01 -21.79 7.02
N LEU A 403 -6.46 -21.89 5.75
CA LEU A 403 -5.92 -22.86 4.81
C LEU A 403 -4.50 -22.51 4.34
N VAL A 404 -4.05 -21.27 4.49
CA VAL A 404 -2.69 -20.86 4.12
C VAL A 404 -1.64 -21.61 4.94
N ALA A 405 -1.89 -21.81 6.25
CA ALA A 405 -1.00 -22.57 7.11
C ALA A 405 -0.94 -24.06 6.69
N LEU A 406 -2.04 -24.64 6.24
CA LEU A 406 -2.08 -26.01 5.73
C LEU A 406 -1.29 -26.16 4.43
N VAL A 407 -1.38 -25.18 3.51
CA VAL A 407 -0.53 -25.14 2.31
C VAL A 407 0.94 -25.12 2.67
N ARG A 408 1.33 -24.30 3.65
CA ARG A 408 2.72 -24.25 4.13
C ARG A 408 3.18 -25.58 4.73
N ALA A 409 2.27 -26.28 5.41
CA ALA A 409 2.54 -27.61 5.99
C ALA A 409 2.62 -28.73 4.93
N GLY A 410 2.37 -28.42 3.66
CA GLY A 410 2.42 -29.40 2.57
C GLY A 410 1.13 -30.21 2.39
N ALA A 411 0.00 -29.72 2.92
CA ALA A 411 -1.30 -30.36 2.70
C ALA A 411 -1.64 -30.39 1.21
N VAL A 412 -2.21 -31.50 0.77
CA VAL A 412 -2.61 -31.72 -0.65
C VAL A 412 -4.07 -31.34 -0.83
N PHE A 413 -4.34 -30.65 -1.92
CA PHE A 413 -5.69 -30.26 -2.32
C PHE A 413 -6.04 -30.89 -3.66
N HIS A 414 -7.20 -31.53 -3.74
CA HIS A 414 -7.73 -32.10 -4.97
C HIS A 414 -9.02 -31.37 -5.35
N LYS A 415 -9.08 -30.86 -6.58
CA LYS A 415 -10.21 -30.02 -7.04
C LYS A 415 -10.55 -28.87 -6.08
N GLY A 416 -9.51 -28.29 -5.46
CA GLY A 416 -9.64 -27.20 -4.50
C GLY A 416 -10.04 -27.57 -3.08
N GLN A 417 -10.29 -28.85 -2.79
CA GLN A 417 -10.66 -29.36 -1.47
C GLN A 417 -9.49 -30.07 -0.79
N LEU A 418 -9.37 -29.92 0.52
CA LEU A 418 -8.35 -30.58 1.31
C LEU A 418 -8.53 -32.10 1.27
N LEU A 419 -7.49 -32.84 0.89
CA LEU A 419 -7.44 -34.28 1.03
C LEU A 419 -7.00 -34.62 2.47
N GLU A 420 -7.91 -35.18 3.25
CA GLU A 420 -7.60 -35.62 4.63
C GLU A 420 -6.64 -36.82 4.65
N ARG A 421 -6.64 -37.64 3.56
CA ARG A 421 -5.70 -38.76 3.39
C ARG A 421 -5.27 -38.87 1.93
N PRO A 422 -3.95 -38.83 1.63
CA PRO A 422 -3.45 -38.95 0.25
C PRO A 422 -3.79 -40.28 -0.44
N THR A 423 -4.18 -41.30 0.30
CA THR A 423 -4.55 -42.64 -0.18
C THR A 423 -5.99 -42.74 -0.69
N ASP A 424 -6.83 -41.74 -0.48
CA ASP A 424 -8.25 -41.79 -0.83
C ASP A 424 -8.53 -41.24 -2.25
N ILE A 425 -7.52 -41.10 -3.11
CA ILE A 425 -7.71 -40.83 -4.54
C ILE A 425 -8.16 -42.14 -5.19
N THR A 426 -9.43 -42.50 -5.01
CA THR A 426 -10.07 -43.50 -5.88
C THR A 426 -10.27 -42.79 -7.22
N PRO A 427 -9.77 -43.36 -8.33
CA PRO A 427 -10.10 -42.81 -9.67
C PRO A 427 -11.61 -42.78 -9.81
N ASP A 428 -12.16 -41.67 -10.33
CA ASP A 428 -13.58 -41.61 -10.66
C ASP A 428 -13.96 -42.89 -11.43
N PRO A 429 -15.05 -43.59 -11.09
CA PRO A 429 -15.47 -44.77 -11.83
C PRO A 429 -15.64 -44.41 -13.27
N MET A 430 -14.91 -45.13 -14.15
CA MET A 430 -15.08 -44.98 -15.61
C MET A 430 -16.58 -45.14 -15.94
N PRO A 431 -17.12 -44.28 -16.81
CA PRO A 431 -18.47 -44.46 -17.28
C PRO A 431 -18.61 -45.88 -17.82
N PRO A 432 -19.73 -46.58 -17.57
CA PRO A 432 -19.92 -47.94 -18.03
C PRO A 432 -19.77 -47.96 -19.55
N ASP A 433 -18.88 -48.83 -20.03
CA ASP A 433 -18.75 -49.15 -21.45
C ASP A 433 -20.12 -49.55 -22.01
N ASP A 434 -20.63 -48.77 -22.94
CA ASP A 434 -21.87 -49.07 -23.68
C ASP A 434 -21.61 -50.26 -24.63
N GLN A 435 -21.50 -51.45 -24.04
CA GLN A 435 -21.48 -52.71 -24.79
C GLN A 435 -22.87 -53.33 -24.87
N THR A 436 -23.78 -52.68 -25.59
CA THR A 436 -24.99 -53.37 -26.07
C THR A 436 -25.40 -52.80 -27.42
N ALA A 437 -24.67 -53.21 -28.46
CA ALA A 437 -25.23 -53.27 -29.80
C ALA A 437 -24.46 -54.29 -30.59
N GLY A 438 -24.99 -55.49 -30.67
CA GLY A 438 -24.42 -56.45 -31.58
C GLY A 438 -25.01 -57.85 -31.52
N SER A 439 -25.94 -58.07 -32.44
CA SER A 439 -26.27 -59.34 -33.05
C SER A 439 -27.42 -60.18 -32.46
N GLU A 440 -28.57 -59.94 -33.00
CA GLU A 440 -29.47 -61.01 -33.42
C GLU A 440 -29.63 -60.93 -34.94
N VAL A 441 -28.99 -61.84 -35.64
CA VAL A 441 -29.38 -62.28 -37.00
C VAL A 441 -29.20 -63.76 -37.05
N ALA A 442 -30.31 -64.47 -37.11
CA ALA A 442 -30.59 -65.58 -37.97
C ALA A 442 -32.02 -66.11 -37.73
#